data_3fdd978098ea8eba910e4d6264398bbe
#
_entry.id   3fdd978098ea8eba910e4d6264398bbe
#
_cell.length_a   1.000
_cell.length_b   1.000
_cell.length_c   1.000
_cell.angle_alpha   90.00
_cell.angle_beta   90.00
_cell.angle_gamma   90.00
#
_symmetry.space_group_name_H-M   'P 1'
#
loop_
_entity.id
_entity.type
_entity.pdbx_description
1 polymer ?
#
loop_
_entity_poly.entity_id
_entity_poly.type
_entity_poly.pdbx_seq_one_letter_code
_entity_poly.pdbx_strand_id
1 'polypeptide(L)'
;MKKSMSVLLAAAMCSAMLAGCGSTAADTAADASAETTAAAATEAADSSASAEGVNVFKIGGTSPLTGAAAIYGNAVKNGAQIAVDEINEAGGSVQFELKYEDDENDPEKAVSAYNALKDWGMQISLASVTTKPCEATSTEHFADRIFGLTPSAS
;
A
#
# COMPACT_ATOMS: atom_id res chain seq x y z
N MET A 1 22.74 -10.65 40.96
CA MET A 1 23.70 -11.80 40.94
C MET A 1 23.42 -12.63 39.72
N LYS A 2 24.48 -12.83 38.94
CA LYS A 2 24.76 -13.86 37.93
C LYS A 2 24.00 -13.66 36.59
N LYS A 3 24.63 -13.08 35.53
CA LYS A 3 25.67 -13.72 34.64
C LYS A 3 25.05 -14.91 33.93
N SER A 4 25.03 -15.05 32.64
CA SER A 4 26.10 -15.06 31.64
C SER A 4 25.43 -15.20 30.26
N MET A 5 25.81 -14.50 29.22
CA MET A 5 26.97 -14.78 28.38
C MET A 5 26.88 -16.13 27.65
N SER A 6 26.83 -16.03 26.38
CA SER A 6 27.59 -16.82 25.38
C SER A 6 26.87 -16.85 24.06
N VAL A 7 27.41 -16.53 23.04
CA VAL A 7 28.63 -16.68 22.25
C VAL A 7 28.25 -16.95 20.81
N LEU A 8 28.66 -16.05 19.95
CA LEU A 8 29.33 -16.23 18.67
C LEU A 8 29.20 -17.61 17.99
N LEU A 9 28.69 -17.60 16.77
CA LEU A 9 29.39 -18.33 15.72
C LEU A 9 29.21 -17.62 14.37
N ALA A 10 30.32 -17.08 13.91
CA ALA A 10 30.57 -16.66 12.57
C ALA A 10 30.86 -17.86 11.69
N ALA A 11 30.34 -17.89 10.49
CA ALA A 11 30.99 -18.64 9.41
C ALA A 11 30.68 -17.96 8.09
N ALA A 12 31.67 -17.33 7.57
CA ALA A 12 31.83 -16.87 6.23
C ALA A 12 31.85 -18.03 5.24
N MET A 13 31.23 -17.86 4.07
CA MET A 13 31.76 -18.48 2.86
C MET A 13 31.52 -17.56 1.68
N CYS A 14 32.60 -16.96 1.26
CA CYS A 14 32.85 -16.42 -0.07
C CYS A 14 32.80 -17.55 -1.09
N SER A 15 32.24 -17.30 -2.26
CA SER A 15 32.90 -17.73 -3.50
C SER A 15 32.26 -16.98 -4.68
N ALA A 16 33.08 -16.18 -5.23
CA ALA A 16 33.10 -15.55 -6.53
C ALA A 16 33.00 -16.57 -7.67
N MET A 17 32.36 -16.18 -8.76
CA MET A 17 32.84 -16.51 -10.09
C MET A 17 32.47 -15.40 -11.05
N LEU A 18 33.51 -14.78 -11.53
CA LEU A 18 33.58 -13.88 -12.69
C LEU A 18 33.43 -14.67 -13.99
N ALA A 19 33.09 -13.88 -14.97
CA ALA A 19 33.50 -13.95 -16.37
C ALA A 19 32.50 -14.50 -17.36
N GLY A 20 32.28 -13.66 -18.36
CA GLY A 20 31.65 -14.03 -19.63
C GLY A 20 31.23 -12.81 -20.45
N CYS A 21 32.20 -12.00 -20.87
CA CYS A 21 32.05 -11.01 -21.91
C CYS A 21 32.00 -11.72 -23.27
N GLY A 22 31.07 -11.30 -24.16
CA GLY A 22 31.02 -11.79 -25.54
C GLY A 22 29.97 -11.08 -26.34
N SER A 23 30.39 -10.02 -27.04
CA SER A 23 29.68 -9.38 -28.15
C SER A 23 29.42 -10.35 -29.29
N THR A 24 28.29 -10.22 -29.96
CA THR A 24 28.20 -9.90 -31.41
C THR A 24 26.73 -9.82 -31.84
N ALA A 25 26.49 -8.90 -32.74
CA ALA A 25 25.23 -8.57 -33.38
C ALA A 25 24.76 -9.64 -34.36
N ALA A 26 23.51 -9.63 -34.64
CA ALA A 26 22.78 -9.60 -35.89
C ALA A 26 21.52 -10.46 -35.91
N ASP A 27 20.44 -9.77 -36.03
CA ASP A 27 19.39 -9.91 -37.06
C ASP A 27 18.46 -11.14 -37.07
N THR A 28 17.20 -10.81 -37.30
CA THR A 28 16.10 -11.48 -37.96
C THR A 28 14.93 -11.98 -37.09
N ALA A 29 13.90 -11.17 -37.15
CA ALA A 29 12.46 -11.41 -37.36
C ALA A 29 11.76 -12.69 -36.86
N ALA A 30 10.59 -12.39 -36.28
CA ALA A 30 9.28 -13.06 -36.35
C ALA A 30 9.06 -14.29 -35.46
N ASP A 31 8.16 -14.22 -34.65
CA ASP A 31 6.78 -14.71 -34.64
C ASP A 31 6.22 -14.93 -33.24
N ALA A 32 4.95 -14.71 -33.17
CA ALA A 32 4.08 -14.68 -32.00
C ALA A 32 4.07 -15.96 -31.15
N SER A 33 4.01 -15.83 -29.87
CA SER A 33 2.99 -16.57 -29.09
C SER A 33 2.79 -15.93 -27.73
N ALA A 34 1.57 -15.52 -27.48
CA ALA A 34 1.08 -15.07 -26.21
C ALA A 34 1.03 -16.25 -25.23
N GLU A 35 1.71 -16.15 -24.13
CA GLU A 35 1.39 -16.93 -22.95
C GLU A 35 1.09 -15.99 -21.79
N THR A 36 -0.20 -15.88 -21.53
CA THR A 36 -0.82 -15.27 -20.38
C THR A 36 -0.45 -16.06 -19.14
N THR A 37 0.50 -15.59 -18.38
CA THR A 37 0.64 -16.05 -17.00
C THR A 37 -0.20 -15.14 -16.10
N ALA A 38 -1.36 -15.64 -15.73
CA ALA A 38 -2.18 -15.10 -14.67
C ALA A 38 -1.36 -15.05 -13.36
N ALA A 39 -1.03 -13.84 -12.92
CA ALA A 39 -0.57 -13.63 -11.57
C ALA A 39 -1.75 -13.90 -10.63
N ALA A 40 -1.64 -14.94 -9.85
CA ALA A 40 -2.58 -15.25 -8.80
C ALA A 40 -2.59 -14.09 -7.79
N ALA A 41 -3.73 -13.42 -7.70
CA ALA A 41 -4.04 -12.55 -6.59
C ALA A 41 -4.08 -13.44 -5.34
N THR A 42 -3.09 -13.27 -4.48
CA THR A 42 -3.16 -13.83 -3.14
C THR A 42 -4.14 -12.95 -2.37
N GLU A 43 -5.35 -13.44 -2.21
CA GLU A 43 -6.29 -12.89 -1.25
C GLU A 43 -5.63 -12.99 0.13
N ALA A 44 -5.25 -11.84 0.67
CA ALA A 44 -4.89 -11.74 2.07
C ALA A 44 -6.15 -11.99 2.88
N ALA A 45 -6.20 -13.16 3.49
CA ALA A 45 -7.26 -13.54 4.40
C ALA A 45 -7.35 -12.51 5.52
N ASP A 46 -8.55 -11.95 5.66
CA ASP A 46 -9.02 -11.22 6.82
C ASP A 46 -8.75 -12.06 8.10
N SER A 47 -7.69 -11.70 8.83
CA SER A 47 -7.46 -12.21 10.16
C SER A 47 -7.68 -11.08 11.16
N SER A 48 -8.93 -10.70 11.39
CA SER A 48 -9.30 -9.92 12.55
C SER A 48 -9.24 -10.81 13.80
N ALA A 49 -8.04 -11.09 14.28
CA ALA A 49 -7.85 -11.60 15.62
C ALA A 49 -7.83 -10.38 16.56
N SER A 50 -8.99 -9.99 17.08
CA SER A 50 -9.08 -9.07 18.20
C SER A 50 -8.39 -9.70 19.41
N ALA A 51 -7.16 -9.28 19.69
CA ALA A 51 -6.57 -9.48 20.99
C ALA A 51 -7.43 -8.68 22.01
N GLU A 52 -7.82 -9.31 23.11
CA GLU A 52 -8.64 -8.66 24.13
C GLU A 52 -7.97 -7.35 24.61
N GLY A 53 -8.63 -6.22 24.36
CA GLY A 53 -8.18 -4.90 24.79
C GLY A 53 -7.55 -4.00 23.72
N VAL A 54 -7.40 -4.44 22.48
CA VAL A 54 -6.91 -3.61 21.38
C VAL A 54 -8.07 -3.18 20.47
N ASN A 55 -8.21 -1.86 20.26
CA ASN A 55 -9.17 -1.31 19.32
C ASN A 55 -8.48 -1.07 17.97
N VAL A 56 -8.93 -1.75 16.94
CA VAL A 56 -8.42 -1.56 15.57
C VAL A 56 -9.36 -0.64 14.81
N PHE A 57 -8.81 0.45 14.26
CA PHE A 57 -9.54 1.39 13.41
C PHE A 57 -9.11 1.23 11.96
N LYS A 58 -10.08 1.20 11.05
CA LYS A 58 -9.85 1.09 9.61
C LYS A 58 -9.71 2.47 8.98
N ILE A 59 -8.54 2.72 8.43
CA ILE A 59 -8.21 3.95 7.68
C ILE A 59 -8.21 3.62 6.20
N GLY A 60 -9.08 4.26 5.44
CA GLY A 60 -9.11 4.15 3.98
C GLY A 60 -8.49 5.37 3.32
N GLY A 61 -7.83 5.20 2.19
CA GLY A 61 -7.32 6.30 1.39
C GLY A 61 -7.55 6.08 -0.11
N THR A 62 -7.80 7.15 -0.84
CA THR A 62 -7.81 7.11 -2.30
C THR A 62 -6.64 7.94 -2.84
N SER A 63 -6.01 7.46 -3.87
CA SER A 63 -4.93 8.21 -4.52
C SER A 63 -4.62 7.65 -5.89
N PRO A 64 -4.00 8.43 -6.78
CA PRO A 64 -3.52 7.92 -8.05
C PRO A 64 -2.33 6.99 -7.82
N LEU A 65 -2.57 5.68 -7.77
CA LEU A 65 -1.50 4.68 -7.62
C LEU A 65 -0.91 4.29 -8.97
N THR A 66 -1.64 4.54 -10.05
CA THR A 66 -1.22 4.34 -11.43
C THR A 66 -1.35 5.63 -12.25
N GLY A 67 -0.83 5.62 -13.49
CA GLY A 67 -0.90 6.77 -14.39
C GLY A 67 0.11 7.89 -14.08
N ALA A 68 -0.11 9.05 -14.70
CA ALA A 68 0.84 10.17 -14.68
C ALA A 68 1.07 10.79 -13.29
N ALA A 69 0.09 10.71 -12.41
CA ALA A 69 0.16 11.25 -11.06
C ALA A 69 0.60 10.22 -10.00
N ALA A 70 0.94 9.01 -10.41
CA ALA A 70 1.26 7.90 -9.50
C ALA A 70 2.42 8.19 -8.53
N ILE A 71 3.36 9.03 -8.91
CA ILE A 71 4.47 9.42 -8.05
C ILE A 71 3.99 10.10 -6.77
N TYR A 72 2.94 10.93 -6.86
CA TYR A 72 2.37 11.61 -5.70
C TYR A 72 1.54 10.65 -4.83
N GLY A 73 0.69 9.86 -5.48
CA GLY A 73 -0.18 8.90 -4.79
C GLY A 73 0.60 7.83 -4.02
N ASN A 74 1.61 7.25 -4.67
CA ASN A 74 2.46 6.25 -4.02
C ASN A 74 3.30 6.85 -2.88
N ALA A 75 3.77 8.09 -3.01
CA ALA A 75 4.51 8.75 -1.92
C ALA A 75 3.63 8.93 -0.67
N VAL A 76 2.38 9.39 -0.85
CA VAL A 76 1.43 9.56 0.27
C VAL A 76 1.07 8.21 0.89
N LYS A 77 0.72 7.20 0.07
CA LYS A 77 0.43 5.84 0.54
C LYS A 77 1.58 5.27 1.37
N ASN A 78 2.81 5.38 0.88
CA ASN A 78 3.98 4.85 1.57
C ASN A 78 4.23 5.59 2.89
N GLY A 79 4.07 6.93 2.91
CA GLY A 79 4.18 7.70 4.15
C GLY A 79 3.13 7.31 5.19
N ALA A 80 1.88 7.14 4.76
CA ALA A 80 0.80 6.68 5.63
C ALA A 80 1.05 5.27 6.17
N GLN A 81 1.58 4.36 5.33
CA GLN A 81 1.90 3.00 5.76
C GLN A 81 3.00 3.00 6.83
N ILE A 82 4.08 3.75 6.62
CA ILE A 82 5.16 3.88 7.61
C ILE A 82 4.59 4.38 8.96
N ALA A 83 3.75 5.41 8.94
CA ALA A 83 3.16 5.96 10.16
C ALA A 83 2.28 4.92 10.87
N VAL A 84 1.46 4.16 10.14
CA VAL A 84 0.62 3.10 10.71
C VAL A 84 1.47 1.99 11.29
N ASP A 85 2.52 1.56 10.60
CA ASP A 85 3.42 0.52 11.09
C ASP A 85 4.12 0.95 12.39
N GLU A 86 4.66 2.17 12.44
CA GLU A 86 5.29 2.72 13.66
C GLU A 86 4.33 2.81 14.85
N ILE A 87 3.08 3.25 14.61
CA ILE A 87 2.07 3.33 15.68
C ILE A 87 1.70 1.93 16.19
N ASN A 88 1.50 0.99 15.26
CA ASN A 88 1.15 -0.38 15.62
C ASN A 88 2.30 -1.11 16.33
N GLU A 89 3.54 -0.90 15.90
CA GLU A 89 4.73 -1.46 16.55
C GLU A 89 4.94 -0.90 17.97
N ALA A 90 4.51 0.32 18.24
CA ALA A 90 4.56 0.90 19.59
C ALA A 90 3.64 0.18 20.59
N GLY A 91 2.71 -0.66 20.14
CA GLY A 91 1.97 -1.60 20.98
C GLY A 91 0.92 -0.96 21.89
N GLY A 92 0.29 0.11 21.45
CA GLY A 92 -0.80 0.77 22.18
C GLY A 92 -2.13 0.00 22.17
N SER A 93 -3.10 0.48 22.95
CA SER A 93 -4.48 -0.04 22.95
C SER A 93 -5.29 0.35 21.70
N VAL A 94 -4.73 1.21 20.86
CA VAL A 94 -5.29 1.63 19.57
C VAL A 94 -4.31 1.23 18.47
N GLN A 95 -4.82 0.52 17.51
CA GLN A 95 -4.08 0.12 16.30
C GLN A 95 -4.87 0.49 15.06
N PHE A 96 -4.20 0.52 13.92
CA PHE A 96 -4.80 0.91 12.66
C PHE A 96 -4.58 -0.16 11.58
N GLU A 97 -5.59 -0.33 10.77
CA GLU A 97 -5.54 -1.09 9.52
C GLU A 97 -5.67 -0.09 8.37
N LEU A 98 -4.73 -0.09 7.42
CA LEU A 98 -4.68 0.86 6.32
C LEU A 98 -4.97 0.17 4.99
N LYS A 99 -5.88 0.75 4.22
CA LYS A 99 -6.17 0.30 2.86
C LYS A 99 -6.24 1.49 1.91
N TYR A 100 -5.60 1.35 0.75
CA TYR A 100 -5.65 2.32 -0.34
C TYR A 100 -6.27 1.73 -1.59
N GLU A 101 -7.11 2.53 -2.25
CA GLU A 101 -7.66 2.23 -3.56
C GLU A 101 -7.15 3.24 -4.60
N ASP A 102 -6.94 2.77 -5.83
CA ASP A 102 -6.46 3.61 -6.94
C ASP A 102 -7.60 4.43 -7.53
N ASP A 103 -7.47 5.75 -7.54
CA ASP A 103 -8.40 6.66 -8.19
C ASP A 103 -7.93 7.10 -9.59
N GLU A 104 -6.73 6.70 -10.00
CA GLU A 104 -6.10 7.06 -11.28
C GLU A 104 -6.16 8.58 -11.60
N ASN A 105 -6.31 9.44 -10.58
CA ASN A 105 -6.56 10.88 -10.71
C ASN A 105 -7.88 11.21 -11.44
N ASP A 106 -8.86 10.34 -11.37
CA ASP A 106 -10.17 10.47 -12.00
C ASP A 106 -11.28 10.61 -10.95
N PRO A 107 -12.16 11.64 -11.06
CA PRO A 107 -13.22 11.89 -10.08
C PRO A 107 -14.22 10.75 -9.93
N GLU A 108 -14.62 10.08 -11.03
CA GLU A 108 -15.60 8.99 -10.98
C GLU A 108 -15.00 7.73 -10.36
N LYS A 109 -13.74 7.46 -10.68
CA LYS A 109 -12.99 6.37 -10.05
C LYS A 109 -12.75 6.62 -8.57
N ALA A 110 -12.52 7.86 -8.16
CA ALA A 110 -12.37 8.23 -6.76
C ALA A 110 -13.64 7.95 -5.96
N VAL A 111 -14.82 8.26 -6.49
CA VAL A 111 -16.10 7.92 -5.85
C VAL A 111 -16.27 6.40 -5.76
N SER A 112 -15.92 5.67 -6.81
CA SER A 112 -15.98 4.20 -6.79
C SER A 112 -15.02 3.59 -5.77
N ALA A 113 -13.79 4.10 -5.70
CA ALA A 113 -12.77 3.72 -4.72
C ALA A 113 -13.21 4.02 -3.28
N TYR A 114 -13.79 5.21 -3.05
CA TYR A 114 -14.37 5.58 -1.76
C TYR A 114 -15.44 4.59 -1.31
N ASN A 115 -16.38 4.25 -2.21
CA ASN A 115 -17.43 3.29 -1.89
C ASN A 115 -16.87 1.90 -1.57
N ALA A 116 -15.86 1.43 -2.28
CA ALA A 116 -15.19 0.17 -1.97
C ALA A 116 -14.52 0.17 -0.59
N LEU A 117 -13.91 1.30 -0.19
CA LEU A 117 -13.35 1.49 1.15
C LEU A 117 -14.43 1.54 2.23
N LYS A 118 -15.56 2.19 1.96
CA LYS A 118 -16.72 2.22 2.86
C LYS A 118 -17.26 0.81 3.09
N ASP A 119 -17.42 0.03 2.03
CA ASP A 119 -17.89 -1.36 2.11
C ASP A 119 -16.92 -2.26 2.87
N TRP A 120 -15.61 -1.97 2.80
CA TRP A 120 -14.61 -2.62 3.64
C TRP A 120 -14.72 -2.24 5.12
N GLY A 121 -15.46 -1.19 5.45
CA GLY A 121 -15.69 -0.72 6.81
C GLY A 121 -14.76 0.41 7.25
N MET A 122 -14.32 1.25 6.31
CA MET A 122 -13.54 2.46 6.61
C MET A 122 -14.24 3.35 7.64
N GLN A 123 -13.51 3.79 8.64
CA GLN A 123 -13.98 4.68 9.70
C GLN A 123 -13.37 6.08 9.62
N ILE A 124 -12.17 6.17 9.08
CA ILE A 124 -11.43 7.42 8.86
C ILE A 124 -10.92 7.40 7.43
N SER A 125 -11.04 8.50 6.73
CA SER A 125 -10.58 8.62 5.35
C SER A 125 -9.34 9.51 5.26
N LEU A 126 -8.26 8.98 4.68
CA LEU A 126 -7.25 9.78 4.02
C LEU A 126 -7.77 10.05 2.62
N ALA A 127 -8.47 11.17 2.47
CA ALA A 127 -9.13 11.54 1.23
C ALA A 127 -8.14 11.66 0.08
N SER A 128 -8.66 11.79 -1.14
CA SER A 128 -7.83 11.79 -2.36
C SER A 128 -6.69 12.81 -2.31
N VAL A 129 -5.56 12.41 -2.85
CA VAL A 129 -4.33 13.22 -2.89
C VAL A 129 -4.47 14.42 -3.83
N THR A 130 -5.28 14.30 -4.87
CA THR A 130 -5.46 15.33 -5.90
C THR A 130 -6.81 16.01 -5.79
N THR A 131 -6.89 17.28 -6.22
CA THR A 131 -8.01 18.18 -5.95
C THR A 131 -9.35 17.68 -6.51
N LYS A 132 -9.43 17.37 -7.81
CA LYS A 132 -10.69 16.95 -8.44
C LYS A 132 -11.27 15.65 -7.86
N PRO A 133 -10.51 14.58 -7.68
CA PRO A 133 -10.94 13.40 -6.94
C PRO A 133 -11.40 13.71 -5.51
N CYS A 134 -10.67 14.59 -4.78
CA CYS A 134 -11.03 15.00 -3.43
C CYS A 134 -12.38 15.75 -3.40
N GLU A 135 -12.59 16.69 -4.31
CA GLU A 135 -13.87 17.41 -4.47
C GLU A 135 -15.02 16.44 -4.76
N ALA A 136 -14.82 15.47 -5.66
CA ALA A 136 -15.84 14.50 -6.02
C ALA A 136 -16.27 13.61 -4.83
N THR A 137 -15.33 13.23 -3.97
CA THR A 137 -15.63 12.41 -2.79
C THR A 137 -16.12 13.21 -1.58
N SER A 138 -16.01 14.54 -1.58
CA SER A 138 -16.39 15.37 -0.44
C SER A 138 -17.87 15.24 -0.05
N THR A 139 -18.76 15.11 -1.04
CA THR A 139 -20.19 14.92 -0.83
C THR A 139 -20.48 13.58 -0.15
N GLU A 140 -19.78 12.52 -0.54
CA GLU A 140 -19.88 11.19 0.04
C GLU A 140 -19.41 11.20 1.50
N HIS A 141 -18.25 11.82 1.77
CA HIS A 141 -17.74 11.98 3.13
C HIS A 141 -18.77 12.67 4.06
N PHE A 142 -19.41 13.73 3.54
CA PHE A 142 -20.42 14.47 4.30
C PHE A 142 -21.67 13.62 4.55
N ALA A 143 -22.18 12.94 3.52
CA ALA A 143 -23.37 12.11 3.62
C ALA A 143 -23.19 10.94 4.57
N ASP A 144 -22.04 10.28 4.51
CA ASP A 144 -21.71 9.12 5.34
C ASP A 144 -21.15 9.50 6.73
N ARG A 145 -20.89 10.79 6.96
CA ARG A 145 -20.29 11.31 8.20
C ARG A 145 -18.93 10.69 8.52
N ILE A 146 -18.19 10.33 7.50
CA ILE A 146 -16.81 9.83 7.63
C ILE A 146 -15.88 11.04 7.58
N PHE A 147 -15.04 11.19 8.61
CA PHE A 147 -14.03 12.25 8.63
C PHE A 147 -12.99 12.00 7.54
N GLY A 148 -12.78 13.00 6.70
CA GLY A 148 -11.79 12.98 5.63
C GLY A 148 -10.69 14.00 5.85
N LEU A 149 -9.44 13.56 5.78
CA LEU A 149 -8.26 14.40 5.80
C LEU A 149 -7.54 14.31 4.45
N THR A 150 -7.44 15.42 3.74
CA THR A 150 -6.67 15.45 2.49
C THR A 150 -5.22 15.85 2.77
N PRO A 151 -4.23 15.11 2.22
CA PRO A 151 -2.82 15.44 2.41
C PRO A 151 -2.34 16.61 1.55
N SER A 152 -2.96 16.85 0.37
CA SER A 152 -2.42 17.80 -0.60
C SER A 152 -3.42 18.43 -1.56
N ALA A 153 -4.69 18.09 -1.52
CA ALA A 153 -5.71 18.74 -2.35
C ALA A 153 -5.88 20.22 -1.96
N SER A 154 -6.05 21.12 -2.95
CA SER A 154 -6.13 22.56 -2.77
C SER A 154 -7.33 23.17 -3.53
#